data_0d343772f6e5b2e83e036a61931f6d17
#
_entry.id   0d343772f6e5b2e83e036a61931f6d17
#
_cell.length_a   1.000
_cell.length_b   1.000
_cell.length_c   1.000
_cell.angle_alpha   90.00
_cell.angle_beta   90.00
_cell.angle_gamma   90.00
#
_symmetry.space_group_name_H-M   'P 1'
#
loop_
_entity.id
_entity.type
_entity.pdbx_description
1 polymer ?
#
loop_
_entity_poly.entity_id
_entity_poly.type
_entity_poly.pdbx_seq_one_letter_code
_entity_poly.pdbx_strand_id
1 'polypeptide(L)'
;MFGGQDVQEINKPKYIRPGIHEVTIKSIKGELNANGNPTITLSMHLVDGEPDSSTDLRFYLSDKAAESTYKKIRHIFTKIVKDVDYLAAKADSIEALGEVYNAKLAGNSLRIKFRGEEYLKQDGSTGVRSVIGYPEFAEAIQEGAEYPVVSVTKMTFNPDTDIKKLVKLPDNDFFATGGNDGLQF
;
A
#
# COMPACT_ATOMS: atom_id res chain seq x y z
N MET A 1 28.12 -33.47 14.00
CA MET A 1 27.28 -32.65 14.90
C MET A 1 26.77 -31.52 14.05
N PHE A 2 25.50 -31.58 13.59
CA PHE A 2 24.90 -30.51 12.82
C PHE A 2 24.33 -29.52 13.81
N GLY A 3 24.92 -28.32 13.91
CA GLY A 3 24.42 -27.25 14.75
C GLY A 3 23.09 -26.74 14.20
N GLY A 4 22.13 -26.51 15.09
CA GLY A 4 20.88 -25.86 14.72
C GLY A 4 21.19 -24.47 14.15
N GLN A 5 20.88 -24.26 12.89
CA GLN A 5 20.83 -22.92 12.34
C GLN A 5 19.61 -22.25 12.95
N ASP A 6 19.80 -21.08 13.56
CA ASP A 6 18.68 -20.18 13.88
C ASP A 6 17.96 -19.88 12.59
N VAL A 7 16.86 -20.58 12.38
CA VAL A 7 15.94 -20.25 11.30
C VAL A 7 15.29 -18.94 11.71
N GLN A 8 15.76 -17.84 11.13
CA GLN A 8 15.05 -16.57 11.26
C GLN A 8 13.59 -16.82 10.84
N GLU A 9 12.68 -16.53 11.75
CA GLU A 9 11.27 -16.59 11.42
C GLU A 9 11.06 -15.77 10.15
N ILE A 10 10.54 -16.43 9.12
CA ILE A 10 10.16 -15.75 7.88
C ILE A 10 9.11 -14.74 8.30
N ASN A 11 9.47 -13.46 8.35
CA ASN A 11 8.55 -12.38 8.61
C ASN A 11 7.47 -12.42 7.53
N LYS A 12 6.37 -13.11 7.82
CA LYS A 12 5.19 -13.06 6.96
C LYS A 12 4.77 -11.60 6.86
N PRO A 13 4.57 -11.06 5.65
CA PRO A 13 4.09 -9.69 5.51
C PRO A 13 2.82 -9.55 6.34
N LYS A 14 2.84 -8.65 7.32
CA LYS A 14 1.71 -8.43 8.22
C LYS A 14 0.62 -7.74 7.39
N TYR A 15 -0.46 -8.44 7.21
CA TYR A 15 -1.62 -7.96 6.47
C TYR A 15 -2.37 -6.91 7.30
N ILE A 16 -2.51 -5.71 6.75
CA ILE A 16 -3.46 -4.74 7.29
C ILE A 16 -4.87 -5.25 7.00
N ARG A 17 -5.68 -5.39 8.02
CA ARG A 17 -7.08 -5.76 7.86
C ARG A 17 -7.89 -4.58 7.32
N PRO A 18 -8.95 -4.82 6.52
CA PRO A 18 -9.90 -3.77 6.20
C PRO A 18 -10.48 -3.14 7.47
N GLY A 19 -10.53 -1.82 7.52
CA GLY A 19 -10.97 -1.08 8.68
C GLY A 19 -10.41 0.33 8.68
N ILE A 20 -10.68 1.08 9.76
CA ILE A 20 -10.05 2.36 10.03
C ILE A 20 -8.97 2.11 11.07
N HIS A 21 -7.74 2.48 10.74
CA HIS A 21 -6.56 2.27 11.59
C HIS A 21 -5.89 3.59 11.91
N GLU A 22 -5.48 3.73 13.15
CA GLU A 22 -4.57 4.79 13.55
C GLU A 22 -3.17 4.44 13.10
N VAL A 23 -2.53 5.37 12.40
CA VAL A 23 -1.18 5.20 11.86
C VAL A 23 -0.30 6.39 12.21
N THR A 24 0.97 6.15 12.46
CA THR A 24 1.99 7.17 12.57
C THR A 24 2.88 7.14 11.33
N ILE A 25 3.07 8.28 10.69
CA ILE A 25 3.97 8.41 9.54
C ILE A 25 5.41 8.34 10.04
N LYS A 26 6.13 7.30 9.67
CA LYS A 26 7.55 7.12 10.03
C LYS A 26 8.47 7.95 9.13
N SER A 27 8.25 7.86 7.83
CA SER A 27 9.05 8.57 6.85
C SER A 27 8.31 8.76 5.55
N ILE A 28 8.72 9.76 4.80
CA ILE A 28 8.25 10.02 3.44
C ILE A 28 9.47 10.12 2.53
N LYS A 29 9.41 9.41 1.40
CA LYS A 29 10.46 9.43 0.38
C LYS A 29 9.86 9.79 -0.97
N GLY A 30 10.56 10.65 -1.69
CA GLY A 30 10.36 10.86 -3.11
C GLY A 30 11.44 10.12 -3.89
N GLU A 31 11.06 9.39 -4.91
CA GLU A 31 11.98 8.63 -5.74
C GLU A 31 11.42 8.36 -7.13
N LEU A 32 12.28 8.07 -8.10
CA LEU A 32 11.85 7.50 -9.38
C LEU A 32 11.70 5.98 -9.20
N ASN A 33 10.56 5.43 -9.58
CA ASN A 33 10.38 3.97 -9.60
C ASN A 33 11.19 3.32 -10.73
N ALA A 34 11.19 1.98 -10.81
CA ALA A 34 11.92 1.22 -11.83
C ALA A 34 11.59 1.63 -13.29
N ASN A 35 10.44 2.22 -13.53
CA ASN A 35 9.99 2.70 -14.83
C ASN A 35 10.29 4.19 -15.05
N GLY A 36 11.02 4.83 -14.15
CA GLY A 36 11.35 6.26 -14.21
C GLY A 36 10.20 7.20 -13.83
N ASN A 37 9.09 6.68 -13.30
CA ASN A 37 7.97 7.53 -12.88
C ASN A 37 8.18 8.05 -11.46
N PRO A 38 7.94 9.36 -11.21
CA PRO A 38 8.03 9.94 -9.89
C PRO A 38 7.02 9.31 -8.93
N THR A 39 7.48 8.98 -7.73
CA THR A 39 6.68 8.32 -6.70
C THR A 39 6.95 8.95 -5.33
N ILE A 40 5.92 9.20 -4.57
CA ILE A 40 6.00 9.54 -3.15
C ILE A 40 5.56 8.31 -2.35
N THR A 41 6.41 7.84 -1.47
CA THR A 41 6.12 6.71 -0.58
C THR A 41 6.05 7.20 0.86
N LEU A 42 4.91 6.97 1.51
CA LEU A 42 4.71 7.18 2.95
C LEU A 42 4.87 5.83 3.64
N SER A 43 5.88 5.69 4.47
CA SER A 43 6.03 4.54 5.35
C SER A 43 5.35 4.83 6.68
N MET A 44 4.40 4.00 7.07
CA MET A 44 3.55 4.20 8.23
C MET A 44 3.63 3.00 9.17
N HIS A 45 3.47 3.28 10.45
CA HIS A 45 3.31 2.28 11.51
C HIS A 45 1.88 2.28 12.02
N LEU A 46 1.26 1.11 12.19
CA LEU A 46 -0.07 1.00 12.78
C LEU A 46 0.07 1.08 14.31
N VAL A 47 -0.61 2.06 14.90
CA VAL A 47 -0.59 2.28 16.36
C VAL A 47 -1.45 1.25 17.07
N ASP A 48 -2.57 0.87 16.48
CA ASP A 48 -3.52 -0.13 16.96
C ASP A 48 -3.18 -1.57 16.53
N GLY A 49 -2.04 -1.74 15.87
CA GLY A 49 -1.55 -3.03 15.39
C GLY A 49 -0.60 -3.72 16.35
N GLU A 50 -0.17 -4.92 15.98
CA GLU A 50 0.95 -5.55 16.68
C GLU A 50 2.23 -4.71 16.55
N PRO A 51 3.14 -4.77 17.55
CA PRO A 51 4.45 -4.17 17.42
C PRO A 51 5.07 -4.53 16.07
N ASP A 52 5.63 -3.57 15.37
CA ASP A 52 6.25 -3.71 14.03
C ASP A 52 5.30 -3.84 12.84
N SER A 53 3.99 -3.74 13.00
CA SER A 53 3.11 -3.65 11.83
C SER A 53 3.35 -2.31 11.10
N SER A 54 3.88 -2.41 9.90
CA SER A 54 4.15 -1.26 9.04
C SER A 54 3.55 -1.45 7.66
N THR A 55 3.24 -0.35 7.01
CA THR A 55 2.74 -0.35 5.63
C THR A 55 3.25 0.85 4.87
N ASP A 56 3.38 0.67 3.58
CA ASP A 56 3.74 1.74 2.66
C ASP A 56 2.54 2.17 1.84
N LEU A 57 2.33 3.47 1.78
CA LEU A 57 1.37 4.11 0.93
C LEU A 57 2.11 4.79 -0.22
N ARG A 58 1.92 4.30 -1.45
CA ARG A 58 2.61 4.80 -2.63
C ARG A 58 1.70 5.65 -3.50
N PHE A 59 2.18 6.82 -3.84
CA PHE A 59 1.54 7.78 -4.71
C PHE A 59 2.37 7.98 -5.98
N TYR A 60 1.81 7.60 -7.10
CA TYR A 60 2.45 7.75 -8.42
C TYR A 60 2.09 9.10 -9.01
N LEU A 61 3.10 9.88 -9.39
CA LEU A 61 2.98 11.22 -9.96
C LEU A 61 3.23 11.20 -11.48
N SER A 62 2.71 10.17 -12.18
CA SER A 62 2.75 10.17 -13.65
C SER A 62 1.85 11.29 -14.21
N ASP A 63 2.16 11.80 -15.40
CA ASP A 63 1.47 12.93 -16.03
C ASP A 63 -0.06 12.79 -16.04
N LYS A 64 -0.56 11.55 -16.25
CA LYS A 64 -1.99 11.25 -16.26
C LYS A 64 -2.64 11.21 -14.88
N ALA A 65 -1.88 10.96 -13.84
CA ALA A 65 -2.37 10.75 -12.47
C ALA A 65 -1.95 11.86 -11.50
N ALA A 66 -1.05 12.75 -11.88
CA ALA A 66 -0.43 13.73 -11.00
C ALA A 66 -1.46 14.56 -10.23
N GLU A 67 -2.45 15.13 -10.91
CA GLU A 67 -3.48 15.97 -10.25
C GLU A 67 -4.28 15.18 -9.20
N SER A 68 -4.75 13.97 -9.54
CA SER A 68 -5.50 13.14 -8.60
C SER A 68 -4.63 12.69 -7.42
N THR A 69 -3.35 12.45 -7.67
CA THR A 69 -2.39 12.05 -6.67
C THR A 69 -2.07 13.21 -5.71
N TYR A 70 -1.86 14.42 -6.22
CA TYR A 70 -1.69 15.60 -5.37
C TYR A 70 -2.91 15.88 -4.51
N LYS A 71 -4.14 15.70 -5.03
CA LYS A 71 -5.37 15.78 -4.23
C LYS A 71 -5.36 14.81 -3.05
N LYS A 72 -4.85 13.60 -3.24
CA LYS A 72 -4.75 12.58 -2.18
C LYS A 72 -3.71 12.96 -1.12
N ILE A 73 -2.54 13.44 -1.53
CA ILE A 73 -1.49 13.90 -0.61
C ILE A 73 -2.00 15.12 0.16
N ARG A 74 -2.62 16.08 -0.52
CA ARG A 74 -3.25 17.24 0.12
C ARG A 74 -4.29 16.83 1.15
N HIS A 75 -5.07 15.79 0.87
CA HIS A 75 -6.06 15.27 1.82
C HIS A 75 -5.41 14.81 3.14
N ILE A 76 -4.23 14.19 3.09
CA ILE A 76 -3.44 13.86 4.28
C ILE A 76 -2.98 15.13 5.01
N PHE A 77 -2.44 16.12 4.29
CA PHE A 77 -2.00 17.37 4.89
C PHE A 77 -3.10 18.07 5.68
N THR A 78 -4.31 18.14 5.13
CA THR A 78 -5.46 18.80 5.79
C THR A 78 -5.89 18.10 7.08
N LYS A 79 -5.45 16.87 7.35
CA LYS A 79 -5.76 16.13 8.59
C LYS A 79 -4.70 16.33 9.67
N ILE A 80 -3.49 16.71 9.28
CA ILE A 80 -2.33 16.84 10.17
C ILE A 80 -1.94 18.32 10.35
N VAL A 81 -1.83 19.04 9.24
CA VAL A 81 -1.37 20.43 9.20
C VAL A 81 -2.36 21.29 8.41
N LYS A 82 -2.17 22.61 8.47
CA LYS A 82 -3.00 23.53 7.68
C LYS A 82 -2.80 23.33 6.17
N ASP A 83 -3.85 23.52 5.41
CA ASP A 83 -3.85 23.37 3.96
C ASP A 83 -2.79 24.26 3.25
N VAL A 84 -2.53 25.45 3.81
CA VAL A 84 -1.49 26.36 3.31
C VAL A 84 -0.10 25.74 3.37
N ASP A 85 0.15 24.83 4.31
CA ASP A 85 1.45 24.16 4.40
C ASP A 85 1.68 23.19 3.22
N TYR A 86 0.61 22.57 2.71
CA TYR A 86 0.71 21.80 1.48
C TYR A 86 1.06 22.66 0.27
N LEU A 87 0.44 23.84 0.14
CA LEU A 87 0.74 24.78 -0.96
C LEU A 87 2.16 25.32 -0.90
N ALA A 88 2.74 25.42 0.30
CA ALA A 88 4.12 25.81 0.51
C ALA A 88 5.13 24.65 0.25
N ALA A 89 4.65 23.42 0.14
CA ALA A 89 5.50 22.25 -0.11
C ALA A 89 5.86 22.13 -1.60
N LYS A 90 6.89 22.88 -2.00
CA LYS A 90 7.42 22.89 -3.38
C LYS A 90 8.87 22.48 -3.37
N ALA A 91 9.33 21.85 -4.45
CA ALA A 91 10.71 21.45 -4.64
C ALA A 91 11.03 21.25 -6.13
N ASP A 92 12.30 21.30 -6.47
CA ASP A 92 12.77 21.20 -7.86
C ASP A 92 12.95 19.75 -8.34
N SER A 93 12.92 18.79 -7.41
CA SER A 93 12.99 17.36 -7.72
C SER A 93 12.01 16.55 -6.87
N ILE A 94 11.75 15.31 -7.27
CA ILE A 94 10.88 14.41 -6.51
C ILE A 94 11.49 14.04 -5.16
N GLU A 95 12.79 13.87 -5.09
CA GLU A 95 13.54 13.56 -3.87
C GLU A 95 13.42 14.73 -2.87
N ALA A 96 13.70 15.95 -3.35
CA ALA A 96 13.58 17.16 -2.55
C ALA A 96 12.12 17.40 -2.09
N LEU A 97 11.12 17.08 -2.93
CA LEU A 97 9.71 17.12 -2.53
C LEU A 97 9.40 16.11 -1.43
N GLY A 98 9.96 14.91 -1.54
CA GLY A 98 9.88 13.90 -0.49
C GLY A 98 10.44 14.38 0.85
N GLU A 99 11.59 15.04 0.84
CA GLU A 99 12.21 15.63 2.03
C GLU A 99 11.33 16.74 2.65
N VAL A 100 10.77 17.62 1.82
CA VAL A 100 9.84 18.67 2.30
C VAL A 100 8.60 18.05 2.94
N TYR A 101 8.01 17.03 2.33
CA TYR A 101 6.88 16.32 2.91
C TYR A 101 7.26 15.58 4.20
N ASN A 102 8.43 14.94 4.21
CA ASN A 102 8.94 14.26 5.38
C ASN A 102 9.09 15.21 6.58
N ALA A 103 9.70 16.36 6.35
CA ALA A 103 9.88 17.38 7.39
C ALA A 103 8.55 17.90 7.98
N LYS A 104 7.46 17.90 7.17
CA LYS A 104 6.15 18.40 7.59
C LYS A 104 5.25 17.34 8.21
N LEU A 105 5.35 16.10 7.77
CA LEU A 105 4.38 15.05 8.08
C LEU A 105 4.94 13.92 8.93
N ALA A 106 6.24 13.64 8.90
CA ALA A 106 6.82 12.55 9.68
C ALA A 106 6.64 12.79 11.20
N GLY A 107 6.38 11.72 11.92
CA GLY A 107 6.09 11.75 13.35
C GLY A 107 4.64 12.07 13.70
N ASN A 108 3.83 12.51 12.75
CA ASN A 108 2.43 12.78 13.00
C ASN A 108 1.56 11.53 12.82
N SER A 109 0.48 11.47 13.59
CA SER A 109 -0.50 10.39 13.53
C SER A 109 -1.80 10.87 12.89
N LEU A 110 -2.46 9.94 12.20
CA LEU A 110 -3.78 10.16 11.60
C LEU A 110 -4.50 8.81 11.52
N ARG A 111 -5.78 8.85 11.18
CA ARG A 111 -6.58 7.65 10.93
C ARG A 111 -6.67 7.41 9.43
N ILE A 112 -6.41 6.19 8.97
CA ILE A 112 -6.55 5.80 7.57
C ILE A 112 -7.59 4.69 7.43
N LYS A 113 -8.50 4.89 6.49
CA LYS A 113 -9.53 3.95 6.12
C LYS A 113 -9.01 3.02 5.02
N PHE A 114 -8.94 1.74 5.34
CA PHE A 114 -8.68 0.67 4.39
C PHE A 114 -9.96 -0.11 4.13
N ARG A 115 -10.41 -0.15 2.90
CA ARG A 115 -11.49 -1.04 2.49
C ARG A 115 -10.94 -2.37 1.99
N GLY A 116 -11.70 -3.44 2.15
CA GLY A 116 -11.36 -4.74 1.61
C GLY A 116 -11.79 -4.86 0.14
N GLU A 117 -10.92 -5.46 -0.68
CA GLU A 117 -11.27 -5.90 -2.03
C GLU A 117 -10.92 -7.37 -2.19
N GLU A 118 -11.89 -8.16 -2.62
CA GLU A 118 -11.61 -9.54 -3.02
C GLU A 118 -10.81 -9.56 -4.33
N TYR A 119 -9.87 -10.47 -4.42
CA TYR A 119 -9.11 -10.74 -5.64
C TYR A 119 -8.94 -12.24 -5.84
N LEU A 120 -8.77 -12.64 -7.09
CA LEU A 120 -8.51 -14.03 -7.45
C LEU A 120 -7.01 -14.31 -7.32
N LYS A 121 -6.67 -15.37 -6.57
CA LYS A 121 -5.29 -15.86 -6.46
C LYS A 121 -4.95 -16.78 -7.63
N GLN A 122 -3.66 -17.05 -7.81
CA GLN A 122 -3.17 -17.94 -8.87
C GLN A 122 -3.69 -19.38 -8.76
N ASP A 123 -3.99 -19.84 -7.55
CA ASP A 123 -4.56 -21.15 -7.26
C ASP A 123 -6.08 -21.25 -7.48
N GLY A 124 -6.70 -20.18 -7.97
CA GLY A 124 -8.14 -20.09 -8.18
C GLY A 124 -8.96 -19.79 -6.93
N SER A 125 -8.36 -19.71 -5.75
CA SER A 125 -9.02 -19.29 -4.53
C SER A 125 -9.19 -17.77 -4.47
N THR A 126 -10.10 -17.27 -3.64
CA THR A 126 -10.22 -15.83 -3.39
C THR A 126 -9.38 -15.41 -2.18
N GLY A 127 -8.85 -14.19 -2.24
CA GLY A 127 -8.20 -13.52 -1.14
C GLY A 127 -8.79 -12.14 -0.93
N VAL A 128 -8.51 -11.50 0.20
CA VAL A 128 -8.90 -10.12 0.47
C VAL A 128 -7.63 -9.30 0.62
N ARG A 129 -7.53 -8.19 -0.09
CA ARG A 129 -6.49 -7.18 0.09
C ARG A 129 -7.08 -5.91 0.65
N SER A 130 -6.32 -5.21 1.45
CA SER A 130 -6.69 -3.89 1.92
C SER A 130 -6.19 -2.83 0.94
N VAL A 131 -7.09 -1.95 0.53
CA VAL A 131 -6.81 -0.81 -0.33
C VAL A 131 -7.30 0.46 0.33
N ILE A 132 -6.74 1.59 -0.04
CA ILE A 132 -7.17 2.88 0.52
C ILE A 132 -8.61 3.17 0.14
N GLY A 133 -9.41 3.55 1.14
CA GLY A 133 -10.85 3.80 0.98
C GLY A 133 -11.18 5.18 0.42
N TYR A 134 -10.75 5.48 -0.83
CA TYR A 134 -11.11 6.75 -1.48
C TYR A 134 -12.61 6.99 -1.55
N PRO A 135 -13.06 8.27 -1.62
CA PRO A 135 -12.27 9.51 -1.63
C PRO A 135 -11.82 9.99 -0.23
N GLU A 136 -12.52 9.64 0.82
CA GLU A 136 -12.28 10.11 2.20
C GLU A 136 -11.54 9.05 3.01
N PHE A 137 -10.28 8.85 2.70
CA PHE A 137 -9.49 7.77 3.29
C PHE A 137 -8.69 8.18 4.53
N ALA A 138 -8.52 9.47 4.79
CA ALA A 138 -7.76 10.00 5.91
C ALA A 138 -8.63 10.87 6.80
N GLU A 139 -8.51 10.69 8.11
CA GLU A 139 -9.19 11.44 9.15
C GLU A 139 -8.17 11.93 10.19
N ALA A 140 -8.48 13.02 10.86
CA ALA A 140 -7.72 13.46 12.03
C ALA A 140 -7.90 12.44 13.18
N ILE A 141 -6.91 12.36 14.09
CA ILE A 141 -7.02 11.57 15.31
C ILE A 141 -8.23 12.08 16.11
N GLN A 142 -9.02 11.13 16.59
CA GLN A 142 -10.17 11.39 17.45
C GLN A 142 -10.02 10.51 18.69
N GLU A 143 -9.87 11.13 19.84
CA GLU A 143 -9.73 10.42 21.10
C GLU A 143 -11.01 9.61 21.40
N GLY A 144 -10.84 8.33 21.75
CA GLY A 144 -11.97 7.43 22.06
C GLY A 144 -12.80 7.01 20.85
N ALA A 145 -12.36 7.29 19.61
CA ALA A 145 -13.08 6.84 18.42
C ALA A 145 -12.99 5.33 18.24
N GLU A 146 -14.11 4.71 17.89
CA GLU A 146 -14.12 3.29 17.50
C GLU A 146 -13.45 3.09 16.13
N TYR A 147 -12.93 1.88 15.92
CA TYR A 147 -12.34 1.43 14.64
C TYR A 147 -13.29 0.46 13.94
N PRO A 148 -14.32 0.97 13.25
CA PRO A 148 -15.31 0.09 12.64
C PRO A 148 -14.68 -0.76 11.53
N VAL A 149 -15.09 -2.02 11.48
CA VAL A 149 -14.74 -2.91 10.37
C VAL A 149 -15.43 -2.39 9.11
N VAL A 150 -14.64 -2.11 8.07
CA VAL A 150 -15.16 -1.68 6.77
C VAL A 150 -15.56 -2.88 5.94
N SER A 151 -16.69 -2.80 5.26
CA SER A 151 -17.18 -3.87 4.39
C SER A 151 -16.17 -4.22 3.29
N VAL A 152 -16.09 -5.51 2.99
CA VAL A 152 -15.29 -6.02 1.87
C VAL A 152 -16.11 -5.94 0.58
N THR A 153 -15.59 -5.26 -0.43
CA THR A 153 -16.18 -5.28 -1.75
C THR A 153 -15.90 -6.64 -2.39
N LYS A 154 -16.96 -7.41 -2.62
CA LYS A 154 -16.84 -8.70 -3.29
C LYS A 154 -16.47 -8.52 -4.76
N MET A 155 -15.58 -9.38 -5.24
CA MET A 155 -15.26 -9.43 -6.65
C MET A 155 -16.44 -10.03 -7.42
N THR A 156 -16.88 -9.33 -8.45
CA THR A 156 -17.79 -9.94 -9.42
C THR A 156 -16.93 -10.83 -10.33
N PHE A 157 -17.02 -12.12 -10.14
CA PHE A 157 -16.29 -13.08 -10.97
C PHE A 157 -16.94 -13.17 -12.35
N ASN A 158 -16.18 -12.86 -13.37
CA ASN A 158 -16.57 -13.10 -14.77
C ASN A 158 -15.68 -14.23 -15.30
N PRO A 159 -16.23 -15.47 -15.49
CA PRO A 159 -15.45 -16.61 -15.90
C PRO A 159 -14.71 -16.38 -17.24
N ASP A 160 -15.30 -15.66 -18.18
CA ASP A 160 -14.72 -15.47 -19.50
C ASP A 160 -13.52 -14.51 -19.52
N THR A 161 -13.51 -13.52 -18.64
CA THR A 161 -12.45 -12.50 -18.59
C THR A 161 -11.41 -12.80 -17.52
N ASP A 162 -11.84 -13.36 -16.40
CA ASP A 162 -10.95 -13.57 -15.25
C ASP A 162 -10.15 -14.86 -15.38
N ILE A 163 -10.72 -15.91 -16.00
CA ILE A 163 -9.95 -17.10 -16.42
C ILE A 163 -8.91 -16.71 -17.47
N LYS A 164 -9.25 -15.85 -18.43
CA LYS A 164 -8.27 -15.35 -19.41
C LYS A 164 -7.15 -14.52 -18.78
N LYS A 165 -7.41 -13.82 -17.69
CA LYS A 165 -6.38 -13.13 -16.92
C LYS A 165 -5.48 -14.11 -16.17
N LEU A 166 -6.02 -15.20 -15.65
CA LEU A 166 -5.25 -16.27 -15.01
C LEU A 166 -4.37 -17.02 -16.03
N VAL A 167 -4.90 -17.29 -17.22
CA VAL A 167 -4.18 -17.96 -18.32
C VAL A 167 -3.19 -17.02 -19.02
N LYS A 168 -3.38 -15.71 -18.93
CA LYS A 168 -2.41 -14.71 -19.38
C LYS A 168 -1.36 -14.31 -18.34
N LEU A 169 -1.31 -14.97 -17.22
CA LEU A 169 -0.10 -15.09 -16.42
C LEU A 169 0.76 -16.17 -17.06
N PRO A 170 1.81 -15.92 -17.46
CA PRO A 170 2.62 -14.99 -18.17
C PRO A 170 3.50 -15.69 -19.14
N ASP A 171 4.09 -15.02 -19.80
CA ASP A 171 5.53 -14.83 -20.00
C ASP A 171 6.35 -14.71 -18.68
N ASN A 172 5.98 -15.40 -17.64
CA ASN A 172 6.85 -15.68 -16.53
C ASN A 172 7.69 -16.89 -16.93
N ASP A 173 8.94 -16.65 -17.29
CA ASP A 173 10.00 -17.61 -17.47
C ASP A 173 10.12 -18.68 -16.37
N PHE A 174 9.33 -18.56 -15.30
CA PHE A 174 9.23 -19.54 -14.23
C PHE A 174 8.71 -20.90 -14.71
N PHE A 175 7.86 -20.95 -15.73
CA PHE A 175 7.44 -22.19 -16.36
C PHE A 175 8.29 -22.60 -17.57
N ALA A 176 9.05 -21.66 -18.14
CA ALA A 176 9.97 -21.95 -19.25
C ALA A 176 11.29 -22.58 -18.77
N THR A 177 11.65 -22.41 -17.50
CA THR A 177 12.86 -22.99 -16.89
C THR A 177 12.58 -24.25 -16.04
N GLY A 178 11.32 -24.60 -15.85
CA GLY A 178 10.91 -25.89 -15.27
C GLY A 178 11.19 -26.99 -16.28
N GLY A 179 12.40 -27.47 -16.21
CA GLY A 179 12.87 -28.53 -17.07
C GLY A 179 11.90 -29.70 -17.14
N ASN A 180 11.90 -30.30 -18.27
CA ASN A 180 11.30 -31.50 -18.72
C ASN A 180 11.66 -32.72 -17.81
N ASP A 181 11.23 -32.65 -16.54
CA ASP A 181 11.33 -33.78 -15.63
C ASP A 181 9.92 -34.33 -15.37
N GLY A 182 9.52 -35.14 -16.30
CA GLY A 182 8.71 -36.36 -16.17
C GLY A 182 7.68 -36.39 -15.04
N LEU A 183 6.52 -35.79 -15.26
CA LEU A 183 5.29 -36.35 -14.72
C LEU A 183 4.50 -36.96 -15.87
N GLN A 184 4.87 -38.21 -16.19
CA GLN A 184 3.97 -39.13 -16.88
C GLN A 184 2.92 -39.58 -15.86
N PHE A 185 1.67 -39.34 -16.19
CA PHE A 185 0.52 -39.99 -15.56
C PHE A 185 0.33 -41.37 -16.10
#